data_23e51ff6790cb941a7b565ecd0b40736
#
_entry.id   23e51ff6790cb941a7b565ecd0b40736
#
_cell.length_a   1.000
_cell.length_b   1.000
_cell.length_c   1.000
_cell.angle_alpha   90.00
_cell.angle_beta   90.00
_cell.angle_gamma   90.00
#
_symmetry.space_group_name_H-M   'P 1'
#
loop_
_entity.id
_entity.type
_entity.pdbx_description
1 polymer ?
#
loop_
_entity_poly.entity_id
_entity_poly.type
_entity_poly.pdbx_seq_one_letter_code
_entity_poly.pdbx_strand_id
1 'polypeptide(L)'
;MTSAGDPPPDPPASVTSAGDPAPDPPPSSTPGGDPAREAGRAGPPAEERAAVRLLVDREAVQGRVAELGAELRADYQGVEPVLVSVLRGGVVFLADLVRAAAMPCRVDFMAISRFDASEDTGVVRIEKDLDLDLSGAHVLVVEDIVDTGLTLTYLLRVLAARGPASLRVCALLDKRARRIVDVPLSYVGFEVPDVYLVGYGLDLDERERGRGELLAVDDLEAVRDNPALLDLPTRPDGAWRPPRA
;
A
#
# COMPACT_ATOMS: atom_id res chain seq x y z
N MET A 1 28.24 26.81 46.11
CA MET A 1 29.08 27.41 45.03
C MET A 1 28.74 26.60 43.77
N THR A 2 27.76 27.04 43.01
CA THR A 2 27.31 26.43 41.79
C THR A 2 27.85 27.21 40.61
N SER A 3 28.72 26.57 39.82
CA SER A 3 29.31 27.14 38.60
C SER A 3 28.24 27.10 37.49
N ALA A 4 27.92 28.28 36.98
CA ALA A 4 27.10 28.43 35.78
C ALA A 4 27.98 28.11 34.56
N GLY A 5 27.53 27.17 33.74
CA GLY A 5 28.13 26.84 32.45
C GLY A 5 27.74 27.86 31.39
N ASP A 6 28.72 28.24 30.56
CA ASP A 6 28.58 29.17 29.43
C ASP A 6 27.62 28.63 28.35
N PRO A 7 26.88 29.52 27.66
CA PRO A 7 26.04 29.13 26.53
C PRO A 7 26.88 28.75 25.29
N PRO A 8 26.35 27.89 24.40
CA PRO A 8 27.04 27.48 23.16
C PRO A 8 27.14 28.65 22.16
N PRO A 9 28.16 28.65 21.29
CA PRO A 9 28.38 29.70 20.29
C PRO A 9 27.37 29.65 19.14
N ASP A 10 27.05 30.83 18.58
CA ASP A 10 26.18 31.05 17.44
C ASP A 10 26.70 30.38 16.15
N PRO A 11 25.80 29.91 15.27
CA PRO A 11 26.19 29.35 13.98
C PRO A 11 26.67 30.46 13.00
N PRO A 12 27.60 30.15 12.09
CA PRO A 12 28.16 31.12 11.16
C PRO A 12 27.14 31.57 10.11
N ALA A 13 27.20 32.85 9.75
CA ALA A 13 26.37 33.53 8.77
C ALA A 13 26.55 32.93 7.37
N SER A 14 25.43 32.70 6.68
CA SER A 14 25.38 32.27 5.29
C SER A 14 25.84 33.38 4.35
N VAL A 15 26.87 33.07 3.57
CA VAL A 15 27.37 33.94 2.49
C VAL A 15 26.54 33.63 1.24
N THR A 16 25.72 34.58 0.78
CA THR A 16 25.07 34.58 -0.52
C THR A 16 26.06 34.98 -1.60
N SER A 17 26.48 34.03 -2.41
CA SER A 17 27.22 34.27 -3.64
C SER A 17 26.20 34.37 -4.81
N ALA A 18 26.19 35.54 -5.45
CA ALA A 18 25.49 35.79 -6.69
C ALA A 18 26.18 34.98 -7.81
N GLY A 19 25.49 34.02 -8.41
CA GLY A 19 25.97 33.28 -9.56
C GLY A 19 25.55 33.96 -10.87
N ASP A 20 26.46 34.02 -11.83
CA ASP A 20 26.29 34.53 -13.17
C ASP A 20 25.23 33.74 -13.96
N PRO A 21 24.54 34.35 -14.95
CA PRO A 21 23.56 33.67 -15.79
C PRO A 21 24.24 32.65 -16.71
N ALA A 22 23.63 31.47 -16.78
CA ALA A 22 24.06 30.38 -17.66
C ALA A 22 23.90 30.75 -19.16
N PRO A 23 24.78 30.28 -20.04
CA PRO A 23 24.69 30.52 -21.48
C PRO A 23 23.53 29.71 -22.11
N ASP A 24 22.93 30.30 -23.17
CA ASP A 24 21.84 29.72 -23.97
C ASP A 24 22.21 28.35 -24.56
N PRO A 25 21.27 27.40 -24.61
CA PRO A 25 21.52 26.09 -25.25
C PRO A 25 21.52 26.24 -26.77
N PRO A 26 22.34 25.41 -27.48
CA PRO A 26 22.38 25.39 -28.93
C PRO A 26 21.08 24.88 -29.56
N PRO A 27 20.75 25.26 -30.79
CA PRO A 27 19.51 24.87 -31.46
C PRO A 27 19.47 23.34 -31.69
N SER A 28 18.38 22.70 -31.29
CA SER A 28 18.11 21.28 -31.45
C SER A 28 17.93 20.95 -32.94
N SER A 29 18.86 20.16 -33.49
CA SER A 29 18.69 19.45 -34.75
C SER A 29 17.77 18.25 -34.55
N THR A 30 16.60 18.28 -35.14
CA THR A 30 15.62 17.19 -35.19
C THR A 30 16.15 16.08 -36.11
N PRO A 31 16.36 14.85 -35.63
CA PRO A 31 16.45 13.69 -36.51
C PRO A 31 15.03 13.21 -36.79
N GLY A 32 14.67 13.11 -38.07
CA GLY A 32 13.41 12.54 -38.52
C GLY A 32 13.21 11.11 -37.99
N GLY A 33 12.26 10.97 -37.08
CA GLY A 33 11.77 9.68 -36.59
C GLY A 33 10.86 9.06 -37.63
N ASP A 34 11.15 7.82 -38.01
CA ASP A 34 10.34 6.95 -38.86
C ASP A 34 8.98 6.71 -38.19
N PRO A 35 7.84 7.11 -38.79
CA PRO A 35 6.51 6.92 -38.20
C PRO A 35 6.04 5.44 -38.11
N ALA A 36 6.86 4.49 -38.57
CA ALA A 36 6.50 3.07 -38.58
C ALA A 36 6.88 2.29 -37.30
N ARG A 37 7.50 2.93 -36.27
CA ARG A 37 7.94 2.23 -35.04
C ARG A 37 7.11 2.48 -33.80
N GLU A 38 6.11 3.37 -33.82
CA GLU A 38 5.19 3.64 -32.71
C GLU A 38 3.82 2.93 -32.82
N ALA A 39 3.73 1.84 -33.57
CA ALA A 39 2.63 0.89 -33.42
C ALA A 39 2.87 0.02 -32.17
N GLY A 40 3.05 0.66 -31.01
CA GLY A 40 3.04 0.02 -29.70
C GLY A 40 1.61 -0.38 -29.36
N ARG A 41 1.37 -1.69 -29.32
CA ARG A 41 0.24 -2.46 -28.79
C ARG A 41 -0.85 -1.61 -28.13
N ALA A 42 -1.73 -1.07 -28.93
CA ALA A 42 -3.04 -0.61 -28.48
C ALA A 42 -3.73 -1.84 -27.86
N GLY A 43 -4.10 -1.75 -26.59
CA GLY A 43 -4.95 -2.74 -25.96
C GLY A 43 -6.27 -2.89 -26.74
N PRO A 44 -7.05 -3.94 -26.52
CA PRO A 44 -8.30 -4.14 -27.20
C PRO A 44 -9.18 -2.88 -27.09
N PRO A 45 -10.00 -2.58 -28.13
CA PRO A 45 -10.90 -1.42 -28.10
C PRO A 45 -11.80 -1.46 -26.86
N ALA A 46 -12.17 -0.29 -26.34
CA ALA A 46 -12.90 -0.14 -25.07
C ALA A 46 -14.23 -0.94 -25.00
N GLU A 47 -14.82 -1.26 -26.15
CA GLU A 47 -16.06 -2.02 -26.26
C GLU A 47 -15.91 -3.53 -25.98
N GLU A 48 -14.69 -4.06 -25.86
CA GLU A 48 -14.41 -5.49 -25.64
C GLU A 48 -13.85 -5.81 -24.24
N ARG A 49 -13.72 -4.81 -23.37
CA ARG A 49 -13.24 -5.04 -22.01
C ARG A 49 -14.38 -5.50 -21.12
N ALA A 50 -14.24 -6.69 -20.53
CA ALA A 50 -15.16 -7.13 -19.50
C ALA A 50 -15.16 -6.11 -18.33
N ALA A 51 -16.35 -5.75 -17.82
CA ALA A 51 -16.47 -4.82 -16.69
C ALA A 51 -15.73 -5.31 -15.44
N VAL A 52 -15.56 -6.63 -15.32
CA VAL A 52 -14.86 -7.31 -14.22
C VAL A 52 -13.95 -8.40 -14.78
N ARG A 53 -12.77 -8.54 -14.21
CA ARG A 53 -11.82 -9.61 -14.53
C ARG A 53 -11.16 -10.19 -13.29
N LEU A 54 -10.83 -11.46 -13.33
CA LEU A 54 -10.02 -12.09 -12.28
C LEU A 54 -8.59 -11.55 -12.36
N LEU A 55 -8.13 -10.95 -11.26
CA LEU A 55 -6.76 -10.44 -11.17
C LEU A 55 -5.82 -11.48 -10.52
N VAL A 56 -6.20 -11.99 -9.35
CA VAL A 56 -5.44 -13.02 -8.63
C VAL A 56 -6.44 -14.08 -8.15
N ASP A 57 -6.25 -15.33 -8.52
CA ASP A 57 -7.08 -16.41 -8.06
C ASP A 57 -6.84 -16.75 -6.58
N ARG A 58 -7.78 -17.49 -6.00
CA ARG A 58 -7.76 -17.88 -4.59
C ARG A 58 -6.49 -18.65 -4.21
N GLU A 59 -6.07 -19.58 -5.04
CA GLU A 59 -4.90 -20.43 -4.82
C GLU A 59 -3.62 -19.60 -4.79
N ALA A 60 -3.49 -18.63 -5.71
CA ALA A 60 -2.36 -17.72 -5.74
C ALA A 60 -2.33 -16.80 -4.51
N VAL A 61 -3.50 -16.27 -4.08
CA VAL A 61 -3.59 -15.48 -2.84
C VAL A 61 -3.13 -16.31 -1.64
N GLN A 62 -3.67 -17.51 -1.49
CA GLN A 62 -3.32 -18.39 -0.36
C GLN A 62 -1.86 -18.81 -0.39
N GLY A 63 -1.33 -19.12 -1.58
CA GLY A 63 0.08 -19.46 -1.75
C GLY A 63 1.00 -18.31 -1.30
N ARG A 64 0.71 -17.07 -1.74
CA ARG A 64 1.51 -15.90 -1.36
C ARG A 64 1.41 -15.58 0.13
N VAL A 65 0.24 -15.73 0.74
CA VAL A 65 0.06 -15.56 2.18
C VAL A 65 0.86 -16.61 2.97
N ALA A 66 0.93 -17.84 2.48
CA ALA A 66 1.76 -18.88 3.10
C ALA A 66 3.26 -18.54 3.03
N GLU A 67 3.74 -18.02 1.88
CA GLU A 67 5.12 -17.55 1.74
C GLU A 67 5.42 -16.39 2.69
N LEU A 68 4.57 -15.36 2.74
CA LEU A 68 4.71 -14.24 3.67
C LEU A 68 4.74 -14.71 5.13
N GLY A 69 3.87 -15.66 5.48
CA GLY A 69 3.86 -16.27 6.81
C GLY A 69 5.18 -16.98 7.15
N ALA A 70 5.80 -17.66 6.19
CA ALA A 70 7.11 -18.29 6.37
C ALA A 70 8.24 -17.26 6.51
N GLU A 71 8.22 -16.18 5.71
CA GLU A 71 9.15 -15.06 5.83
C GLU A 71 9.07 -14.43 7.23
N LEU A 72 7.85 -14.12 7.71
CA LEU A 72 7.63 -13.54 9.04
C LEU A 72 8.13 -14.46 10.16
N ARG A 73 7.84 -15.76 10.07
CA ARG A 73 8.31 -16.74 11.07
C ARG A 73 9.83 -16.79 11.15
N ALA A 74 10.53 -16.67 10.03
CA ALA A 74 11.98 -16.64 9.98
C ALA A 74 12.54 -15.34 10.60
N ASP A 75 11.97 -14.19 10.22
CA ASP A 75 12.46 -12.87 10.64
C ASP A 75 12.18 -12.56 12.13
N TYR A 76 11.08 -13.08 12.67
CA TYR A 76 10.68 -12.88 14.07
C TYR A 76 11.01 -14.07 14.97
N GLN A 77 11.96 -14.92 14.58
CA GLN A 77 12.37 -16.05 15.41
C GLN A 77 12.87 -15.59 16.79
N GLY A 78 12.24 -16.07 17.85
CA GLY A 78 12.57 -15.69 19.23
C GLY A 78 12.03 -14.34 19.68
N VAL A 79 11.20 -13.71 18.86
CA VAL A 79 10.55 -12.42 19.12
C VAL A 79 9.03 -12.60 19.03
N GLU A 80 8.28 -11.95 19.91
CA GLU A 80 6.82 -11.88 19.87
C GLU A 80 6.38 -10.49 19.36
N PRO A 81 6.12 -10.32 18.05
CA PRO A 81 5.69 -9.02 17.51
C PRO A 81 4.23 -8.72 17.84
N VAL A 82 3.89 -7.43 17.80
CA VAL A 82 2.51 -6.94 17.75
C VAL A 82 2.15 -6.70 16.29
N LEU A 83 1.17 -7.43 15.77
CA LEU A 83 0.60 -7.24 14.46
C LEU A 83 -0.56 -6.26 14.57
N VAL A 84 -0.47 -5.14 13.87
CA VAL A 84 -1.49 -4.08 13.89
C VAL A 84 -2.13 -3.99 12.52
N SER A 85 -3.45 -4.13 12.42
CA SER A 85 -4.15 -3.93 11.14
C SER A 85 -5.17 -2.81 11.24
N VAL A 86 -5.39 -2.13 10.12
CA VAL A 86 -6.41 -1.10 10.00
C VAL A 86 -7.72 -1.72 9.53
N LEU A 87 -8.77 -1.46 10.29
CA LEU A 87 -10.11 -1.91 9.95
C LEU A 87 -10.67 -1.10 8.76
N ARG A 88 -11.46 -1.72 7.86
CA ARG A 88 -11.98 -3.11 7.95
C ARG A 88 -11.27 -4.08 6.99
N GLY A 89 -10.70 -3.58 5.89
CA GLY A 89 -10.19 -4.41 4.77
C GLY A 89 -9.11 -5.40 5.20
N GLY A 90 -8.16 -4.97 6.02
CA GLY A 90 -7.02 -5.78 6.46
C GLY A 90 -7.35 -6.99 7.32
N VAL A 91 -8.59 -7.12 7.83
CA VAL A 91 -8.99 -8.22 8.76
C VAL A 91 -8.80 -9.60 8.13
N VAL A 92 -9.23 -9.78 6.88
CA VAL A 92 -9.16 -11.08 6.20
C VAL A 92 -7.70 -11.50 6.01
N PHE A 93 -6.89 -10.59 5.48
CA PHE A 93 -5.46 -10.82 5.27
C PHE A 93 -4.73 -11.09 6.58
N LEU A 94 -4.94 -10.27 7.63
CA LEU A 94 -4.31 -10.47 8.94
C LEU A 94 -4.66 -11.85 9.51
N ALA A 95 -5.94 -12.25 9.45
CA ALA A 95 -6.38 -13.53 10.00
C ALA A 95 -5.70 -14.72 9.30
N ASP A 96 -5.52 -14.68 8.00
CA ASP A 96 -4.81 -15.71 7.26
C ASP A 96 -3.30 -15.66 7.49
N LEU A 97 -2.73 -14.48 7.53
CA LEU A 97 -1.29 -14.27 7.78
C LEU A 97 -0.86 -14.80 9.15
N VAL A 98 -1.65 -14.55 10.22
CA VAL A 98 -1.39 -15.07 11.56
C VAL A 98 -1.38 -16.61 11.56
N ARG A 99 -2.35 -17.22 10.88
CA ARG A 99 -2.41 -18.69 10.75
C ARG A 99 -1.25 -19.24 9.93
N ALA A 100 -0.87 -18.58 8.85
CA ALA A 100 0.25 -18.97 7.99
C ALA A 100 1.60 -18.80 8.71
N ALA A 101 1.78 -17.71 9.43
CA ALA A 101 3.00 -17.47 10.22
C ALA A 101 3.18 -18.49 11.34
N ALA A 102 2.09 -18.93 11.97
CA ALA A 102 2.10 -19.95 13.04
C ALA A 102 3.21 -19.72 14.09
N MET A 103 3.37 -18.46 14.50
CA MET A 103 4.35 -18.01 15.49
C MET A 103 3.64 -17.26 16.63
N PRO A 104 4.25 -17.18 17.82
CA PRO A 104 3.74 -16.32 18.89
C PRO A 104 3.67 -14.87 18.41
N CYS A 105 2.50 -14.24 18.53
CA CYS A 105 2.30 -12.83 18.21
C CYS A 105 1.09 -12.29 18.96
N ARG A 106 1.04 -10.99 19.18
CA ARG A 106 -0.14 -10.29 19.66
C ARG A 106 -0.80 -9.58 18.48
N VAL A 107 -2.10 -9.41 18.53
CA VAL A 107 -2.87 -8.76 17.47
C VAL A 107 -3.67 -7.60 18.05
N ASP A 108 -3.66 -6.46 17.35
CA ASP A 108 -4.48 -5.32 17.69
C ASP A 108 -4.98 -4.62 16.41
N PHE A 109 -5.98 -3.77 16.57
CA PHE A 109 -6.65 -3.11 15.46
C PHE A 109 -6.77 -1.62 15.68
N MET A 110 -6.64 -0.86 14.59
CA MET A 110 -7.00 0.54 14.52
C MET A 110 -8.16 0.74 13.55
N ALA A 111 -8.97 1.77 13.79
CA ALA A 111 -9.91 2.26 12.80
C ALA A 111 -9.62 3.72 12.53
N ILE A 112 -9.54 4.06 11.25
CA ILE A 112 -9.31 5.42 10.78
C ILE A 112 -10.38 5.78 9.77
N SER A 113 -10.94 6.99 9.89
CA SER A 113 -11.78 7.57 8.84
C SER A 113 -11.01 8.62 8.06
N ARG A 114 -11.28 8.67 6.77
CA ARG A 114 -10.92 9.83 5.95
C ARG A 114 -12.08 10.81 6.08
N PHE A 115 -11.80 12.04 6.48
CA PHE A 115 -12.80 13.09 6.38
C PHE A 115 -13.19 13.25 4.92
N ASP A 116 -14.51 13.26 4.67
CA ASP A 116 -15.09 13.46 3.34
C ASP A 116 -14.56 14.73 2.71
N ALA A 117 -14.28 14.67 1.41
CA ALA A 117 -13.66 15.74 0.63
C ALA A 117 -14.52 17.03 0.54
N SER A 118 -15.66 17.12 1.24
CA SER A 118 -16.48 18.31 1.35
C SER A 118 -15.95 19.33 2.37
N GLU A 119 -15.02 18.92 3.26
CA GLU A 119 -14.28 19.83 4.13
C GLU A 119 -12.79 19.66 3.85
N ASP A 120 -12.20 20.61 3.20
CA ASP A 120 -10.86 20.75 2.60
C ASP A 120 -9.64 20.47 3.51
N THR A 121 -9.77 19.67 4.56
CA THR A 121 -8.70 19.52 5.57
C THR A 121 -7.83 18.28 5.43
N GLY A 122 -8.21 17.27 4.64
CA GLY A 122 -7.40 16.04 4.45
C GLY A 122 -6.96 15.33 5.75
N VAL A 123 -7.65 15.62 6.87
CA VAL A 123 -7.27 15.12 8.19
C VAL A 123 -7.75 13.69 8.37
N VAL A 124 -6.81 12.78 8.58
CA VAL A 124 -7.10 11.41 9.01
C VAL A 124 -7.46 11.44 10.49
N ARG A 125 -8.61 10.89 10.86
CA ARG A 125 -9.06 10.76 12.25
C ARG A 125 -8.96 9.31 12.70
N ILE A 126 -8.39 9.09 13.88
CA ILE A 126 -8.42 7.78 14.55
C ILE A 126 -9.76 7.65 15.25
N GLU A 127 -10.58 6.66 14.84
CA GLU A 127 -11.90 6.34 15.43
C GLU A 127 -11.76 5.28 16.53
N LYS A 128 -10.90 4.28 16.31
CA LYS A 128 -10.48 3.31 17.32
C LYS A 128 -8.96 3.31 17.38
N ASP A 129 -8.46 3.51 18.58
CA ASP A 129 -7.02 3.39 18.86
C ASP A 129 -6.67 1.99 19.36
N LEU A 130 -5.37 1.70 19.43
CA LEU A 130 -4.85 0.43 19.95
C LEU A 130 -5.15 0.28 21.44
N ASP A 131 -5.40 -0.95 21.84
CA ASP A 131 -5.56 -1.33 23.24
C ASP A 131 -4.20 -1.74 23.86
N LEU A 132 -3.22 -2.16 23.04
CA LEU A 132 -1.90 -2.58 23.47
C LEU A 132 -0.91 -1.41 23.55
N ASP A 133 -0.04 -1.43 24.57
CA ASP A 133 1.14 -0.57 24.61
C ASP A 133 2.19 -1.09 23.62
N LEU A 134 2.70 -0.19 22.77
CA LEU A 134 3.71 -0.49 21.75
C LEU A 134 5.13 -0.14 22.21
N SER A 135 5.31 0.46 23.39
CA SER A 135 6.62 0.88 23.88
C SER A 135 7.58 -0.31 23.97
N GLY A 136 8.70 -0.23 23.26
CA GLY A 136 9.69 -1.29 23.18
C GLY A 136 9.25 -2.56 22.44
N ALA A 137 8.04 -2.62 21.89
CA ALA A 137 7.55 -3.77 21.13
C ALA A 137 8.06 -3.76 19.68
N HIS A 138 8.21 -4.94 19.08
CA HIS A 138 8.37 -5.05 17.63
C HIS A 138 6.99 -5.01 16.99
N VAL A 139 6.75 -4.02 16.12
CA VAL A 139 5.44 -3.78 15.50
C VAL A 139 5.49 -4.08 14.01
N LEU A 140 4.51 -4.85 13.55
CA LEU A 140 4.25 -5.11 12.14
C LEU A 140 2.87 -4.56 11.78
N VAL A 141 2.81 -3.52 10.96
CA VAL A 141 1.56 -3.03 10.37
C VAL A 141 1.18 -3.94 9.22
N VAL A 142 -0.06 -4.46 9.23
CA VAL A 142 -0.60 -5.37 8.22
C VAL A 142 -1.74 -4.67 7.49
N GLU A 143 -1.53 -4.39 6.21
CA GLU A 143 -2.44 -3.67 5.33
C GLU A 143 -2.93 -4.55 4.18
N ASP A 144 -4.20 -4.41 3.83
CA ASP A 144 -4.77 -5.06 2.64
C ASP A 144 -4.21 -4.45 1.35
N ILE A 145 -4.18 -3.12 1.27
CA ILE A 145 -3.71 -2.41 0.09
C ILE A 145 -3.03 -1.09 0.44
N VAL A 146 -1.91 -0.82 -0.22
CA VAL A 146 -1.24 0.47 -0.17
C VAL A 146 -1.39 1.17 -1.52
N ASP A 147 -2.16 2.26 -1.51
CA ASP A 147 -2.46 3.09 -2.68
C ASP A 147 -1.47 4.28 -2.77
N THR A 148 -1.89 5.50 -2.47
CA THR A 148 -1.04 6.71 -2.53
C THR A 148 0.09 6.73 -1.50
N GLY A 149 0.00 5.97 -0.44
CA GLY A 149 0.93 5.95 0.70
C GLY A 149 0.65 7.02 1.77
N LEU A 150 -0.23 8.00 1.51
CA LEU A 150 -0.49 9.11 2.44
C LEU A 150 -1.03 8.62 3.79
N THR A 151 -2.06 7.79 3.76
CA THR A 151 -2.69 7.23 4.98
C THR A 151 -1.69 6.40 5.78
N LEU A 152 -0.94 5.53 5.11
CA LEU A 152 0.05 4.70 5.78
C LEU A 152 1.21 5.53 6.36
N THR A 153 1.67 6.57 5.67
CA THR A 153 2.68 7.51 6.19
C THR A 153 2.21 8.18 7.48
N TYR A 154 0.95 8.65 7.52
CA TYR A 154 0.37 9.21 8.74
C TYR A 154 0.34 8.18 9.88
N LEU A 155 -0.18 6.98 9.59
CA LEU A 155 -0.25 5.88 10.54
C LEU A 155 1.12 5.53 11.12
N LEU A 156 2.14 5.38 10.28
CA LEU A 156 3.49 5.05 10.71
C LEU A 156 4.09 6.15 11.62
N ARG A 157 3.81 7.43 11.37
CA ARG A 157 4.22 8.52 12.28
C ARG A 157 3.56 8.40 13.65
N VAL A 158 2.26 8.12 13.68
CA VAL A 158 1.50 7.94 14.94
C VAL A 158 2.04 6.75 15.73
N LEU A 159 2.31 5.63 15.06
CA LEU A 159 2.83 4.42 15.71
C LEU A 159 4.28 4.60 16.16
N ALA A 160 5.13 5.25 15.36
CA ALA A 160 6.52 5.53 15.72
C ALA A 160 6.64 6.41 16.96
N ALA A 161 5.72 7.36 17.16
CA ALA A 161 5.68 8.23 18.35
C ALA A 161 5.40 7.45 19.65
N ARG A 162 4.95 6.19 19.56
CA ARG A 162 4.72 5.30 20.72
C ARG A 162 5.98 4.53 21.17
N GLY A 163 7.12 4.76 20.53
CA GLY A 163 8.42 4.21 20.93
C GLY A 163 8.57 2.70 20.72
N PRO A 164 8.11 2.09 19.60
CA PRO A 164 8.34 0.68 19.32
C PRO A 164 9.84 0.40 19.11
N ALA A 165 10.30 -0.81 19.44
CA ALA A 165 11.66 -1.26 19.16
C ALA A 165 11.93 -1.39 17.66
N SER A 166 10.90 -1.78 16.89
CA SER A 166 10.92 -1.74 15.42
C SER A 166 9.51 -1.54 14.88
N LEU A 167 9.42 -0.91 13.71
CA LEU A 167 8.16 -0.70 13.01
C LEU A 167 8.36 -1.08 11.54
N ARG A 168 7.65 -2.13 11.09
CA ARG A 168 7.69 -2.65 9.73
C ARG A 168 6.30 -2.72 9.13
N VAL A 169 6.20 -2.89 7.82
CA VAL A 169 4.94 -2.98 7.08
C VAL A 169 4.90 -4.24 6.24
N CYS A 170 3.78 -4.95 6.32
CA CYS A 170 3.39 -6.03 5.43
C CYS A 170 2.13 -5.62 4.69
N ALA A 171 2.20 -5.44 3.38
CA ALA A 171 1.06 -5.12 2.53
C ALA A 171 0.73 -6.31 1.63
N LEU A 172 -0.54 -6.71 1.56
CA LEU A 172 -0.96 -7.71 0.59
C LEU A 172 -0.85 -7.17 -0.82
N LEU A 173 -1.35 -5.94 -1.05
CA LEU A 173 -1.38 -5.31 -2.36
C LEU A 173 -0.64 -3.97 -2.36
N ASP A 174 0.22 -3.77 -3.35
CA ASP A 174 0.93 -2.53 -3.60
C ASP A 174 0.54 -1.94 -4.96
N LYS A 175 -0.20 -0.81 -4.96
CA LYS A 175 -0.47 0.00 -6.15
C LYS A 175 0.68 0.96 -6.40
N ARG A 176 1.85 0.44 -6.74
CA ARG A 176 3.06 1.24 -6.90
C ARG A 176 2.90 2.41 -7.87
N ALA A 177 2.13 2.23 -8.94
CA ALA A 177 1.88 3.27 -9.95
C ALA A 177 1.11 4.49 -9.39
N ARG A 178 0.35 4.34 -8.29
CA ARG A 178 -0.38 5.43 -7.63
C ARG A 178 0.38 6.09 -6.49
N ARG A 179 1.57 5.62 -6.17
CA ARG A 179 2.33 6.10 -5.02
C ARG A 179 2.67 7.58 -5.16
N ILE A 180 2.20 8.40 -4.21
CA ILE A 180 2.53 9.83 -4.09
C ILE A 180 3.66 10.02 -3.09
N VAL A 181 3.65 9.24 -1.99
CA VAL A 181 4.67 9.26 -0.95
C VAL A 181 5.33 7.90 -0.88
N ASP A 182 6.65 7.85 -0.95
CA ASP A 182 7.38 6.60 -0.78
C ASP A 182 7.26 6.10 0.67
N VAL A 183 6.81 4.85 0.80
CA VAL A 183 6.65 4.18 2.10
C VAL A 183 7.42 2.88 2.05
N PRO A 184 8.31 2.62 3.02
CA PRO A 184 9.08 1.39 3.06
C PRO A 184 8.14 0.22 3.40
N LEU A 185 7.90 -0.67 2.44
CA LEU A 185 7.20 -1.93 2.63
C LEU A 185 8.24 -3.02 2.86
N SER A 186 8.19 -3.70 4.01
CA SER A 186 9.12 -4.78 4.34
C SER A 186 8.71 -6.09 3.69
N TYR A 187 7.42 -6.28 3.52
CA TYR A 187 6.83 -7.47 2.91
C TYR A 187 5.71 -7.03 1.97
N VAL A 188 5.70 -7.55 0.76
CA VAL A 188 4.69 -7.24 -0.27
C VAL A 188 4.14 -8.53 -0.86
N GLY A 189 2.83 -8.68 -0.83
CA GLY A 189 2.16 -9.80 -1.46
C GLY A 189 2.23 -9.71 -2.98
N PHE A 190 1.56 -8.70 -3.54
CA PHE A 190 1.46 -8.50 -4.97
C PHE A 190 1.57 -7.01 -5.34
N GLU A 191 2.36 -6.69 -6.36
CA GLU A 191 2.28 -5.40 -7.02
C GLU A 191 1.11 -5.44 -8.01
N VAL A 192 0.19 -4.50 -7.94
CA VAL A 192 -1.06 -4.51 -8.71
C VAL A 192 -1.23 -3.23 -9.52
N PRO A 193 -1.94 -3.28 -10.68
CA PRO A 193 -2.21 -2.12 -11.49
C PRO A 193 -3.14 -1.13 -10.79
N ASP A 194 -3.22 0.10 -11.33
CA ASP A 194 -4.14 1.12 -10.86
C ASP A 194 -5.56 0.89 -11.40
N VAL A 195 -6.26 -0.04 -10.77
CA VAL A 195 -7.67 -0.37 -11.04
C VAL A 195 -8.42 -0.50 -9.71
N TYR A 196 -9.74 -0.44 -9.74
CA TYR A 196 -10.53 -0.72 -8.55
C TYR A 196 -10.49 -2.21 -8.26
N LEU A 197 -10.24 -2.59 -7.01
CA LEU A 197 -10.06 -3.97 -6.60
C LEU A 197 -11.11 -4.36 -5.57
N VAL A 198 -11.60 -5.60 -5.68
CA VAL A 198 -12.63 -6.17 -4.82
C VAL A 198 -12.26 -7.60 -4.47
N GLY A 199 -12.63 -8.03 -3.27
CA GLY A 199 -12.38 -9.38 -2.77
C GLY A 199 -11.23 -9.45 -1.77
N TYR A 200 -11.14 -10.56 -1.07
CA TYR A 200 -10.14 -10.85 -0.04
C TYR A 200 -9.94 -9.71 0.98
N GLY A 201 -11.05 -9.22 1.54
CA GLY A 201 -11.08 -8.10 2.48
C GLY A 201 -11.48 -6.78 1.85
N LEU A 202 -11.16 -6.55 0.58
CA LEU A 202 -11.55 -5.35 -0.15
C LEU A 202 -13.04 -5.40 -0.54
N ASP A 203 -13.69 -4.23 -0.50
CA ASP A 203 -15.12 -4.12 -0.71
C ASP A 203 -15.51 -3.30 -1.94
N LEU A 204 -16.76 -3.50 -2.31
CA LEU A 204 -17.56 -2.57 -3.09
C LEU A 204 -18.84 -2.31 -2.31
N ASP A 205 -19.04 -1.06 -1.88
CA ASP A 205 -20.21 -0.62 -1.10
C ASP A 205 -20.51 -1.55 0.10
N GLU A 206 -19.46 -1.83 0.91
CA GLU A 206 -19.45 -2.71 2.10
C GLU A 206 -19.74 -4.20 1.85
N ARG A 207 -19.69 -4.65 0.60
CA ARG A 207 -19.91 -6.02 0.18
C ARG A 207 -18.62 -6.66 -0.37
N GLU A 208 -18.67 -7.94 -0.70
CA GLU A 208 -17.64 -8.70 -1.43
C GLU A 208 -16.34 -9.00 -0.65
N ARG A 209 -16.16 -8.54 0.58
CA ARG A 209 -14.96 -8.80 1.39
C ARG A 209 -14.68 -10.30 1.61
N GLY A 210 -15.72 -11.16 1.55
CA GLY A 210 -15.63 -12.61 1.79
C GLY A 210 -15.13 -13.44 0.60
N ARG A 211 -14.89 -12.84 -0.56
CA ARG A 211 -14.32 -13.56 -1.71
C ARG A 211 -12.90 -14.01 -1.40
N GLY A 212 -12.52 -15.17 -1.91
CA GLY A 212 -11.16 -15.68 -1.73
C GLY A 212 -10.17 -15.22 -2.80
N GLU A 213 -10.68 -14.75 -3.94
CA GLU A 213 -9.96 -14.18 -5.07
C GLU A 213 -9.96 -12.64 -5.04
N LEU A 214 -9.12 -12.04 -5.89
CA LEU A 214 -9.09 -10.61 -6.15
C LEU A 214 -9.57 -10.33 -7.56
N LEU A 215 -10.58 -9.49 -7.65
CA LEU A 215 -11.18 -9.03 -8.90
C LEU A 215 -10.74 -7.60 -9.20
N ALA A 216 -10.45 -7.32 -10.46
CA ALA A 216 -10.31 -5.97 -10.98
C ALA A 216 -11.63 -5.54 -11.60
N VAL A 217 -12.12 -4.36 -11.18
CA VAL A 217 -13.33 -3.74 -11.71
C VAL A 217 -12.90 -2.61 -12.64
N ASP A 218 -13.02 -2.84 -13.93
CA ASP A 218 -12.62 -1.89 -14.97
C ASP A 218 -13.77 -0.90 -15.28
N ASP A 219 -15.04 -1.29 -15.01
CA ASP A 219 -16.22 -0.42 -15.10
C ASP A 219 -17.03 -0.47 -13.81
N LEU A 220 -16.79 0.51 -12.94
CA LEU A 220 -17.40 0.58 -11.61
C LEU A 220 -18.90 0.95 -11.67
N GLU A 221 -19.31 1.76 -12.66
CA GLU A 221 -20.71 2.16 -12.83
C GLU A 221 -21.53 0.95 -13.28
N ALA A 222 -21.06 0.23 -14.29
CA ALA A 222 -21.73 -1.00 -14.74
C ALA A 222 -21.90 -2.02 -13.62
N VAL A 223 -20.91 -2.19 -12.75
CA VAL A 223 -20.98 -3.12 -11.61
C VAL A 223 -21.95 -2.63 -10.52
N ARG A 224 -22.03 -1.33 -10.27
CA ARG A 224 -23.01 -0.77 -9.33
C ARG A 224 -24.45 -0.94 -9.83
N ASP A 225 -24.66 -0.76 -11.13
CA ASP A 225 -25.96 -0.96 -11.77
C ASP A 225 -26.34 -2.44 -11.83
N ASN A 226 -25.37 -3.32 -12.01
CA ASN A 226 -25.56 -4.77 -12.06
C ASN A 226 -24.50 -5.53 -11.27
N PRO A 227 -24.66 -5.68 -9.93
CA PRO A 227 -23.70 -6.41 -9.09
C PRO A 227 -23.47 -7.88 -9.49
N ALA A 228 -24.40 -8.51 -10.24
CA ALA A 228 -24.22 -9.88 -10.73
C ALA A 228 -23.02 -10.01 -11.70
N LEU A 229 -22.48 -8.92 -12.22
CA LEU A 229 -21.24 -8.93 -13.00
C LEU A 229 -20.04 -9.43 -12.18
N LEU A 230 -20.08 -9.33 -10.87
CA LEU A 230 -19.04 -9.89 -9.98
C LEU A 230 -19.13 -11.42 -9.87
N ASP A 231 -20.26 -12.04 -10.21
CA ASP A 231 -20.47 -13.49 -10.11
C ASP A 231 -20.23 -14.23 -11.45
N LEU A 232 -19.96 -13.48 -12.51
CA LEU A 232 -19.63 -14.09 -13.79
C LEU A 232 -18.30 -14.84 -13.68
N PRO A 233 -18.18 -16.03 -14.35
CA PRO A 233 -16.92 -16.74 -14.40
C PRO A 233 -15.89 -15.85 -15.12
N THR A 234 -15.07 -15.19 -14.35
CA THR A 234 -13.97 -14.37 -14.85
C THR A 234 -12.94 -15.31 -15.45
N ARG A 235 -12.81 -15.32 -16.80
CA ARG A 235 -11.74 -16.08 -17.45
C ARG A 235 -10.41 -15.48 -17.01
N PRO A 236 -9.40 -16.29 -16.70
CA PRO A 236 -8.06 -15.84 -16.40
C PRO A 236 -7.32 -15.40 -17.68
N ASP A 237 -7.93 -14.50 -18.45
CA ASP A 237 -7.31 -13.96 -19.65
C ASP A 237 -6.26 -12.93 -19.24
N GLY A 238 -5.05 -13.41 -19.10
CA GLY A 238 -3.91 -12.60 -18.70
C GLY A 238 -3.79 -12.45 -17.18
N ALA A 239 -3.98 -13.53 -16.44
CA ALA A 239 -3.69 -13.54 -15.00
C ALA A 239 -2.35 -12.85 -14.75
N TRP A 240 -2.40 -11.75 -14.01
CA TRP A 240 -1.21 -11.06 -13.55
C TRP A 240 -0.27 -12.08 -12.90
N ARG A 241 0.97 -12.12 -13.37
CA ARG A 241 2.00 -12.94 -12.74
C ARG A 241 2.92 -12.01 -11.96
N PRO A 242 3.23 -12.31 -10.70
CA PRO A 242 4.21 -11.53 -9.97
C PRO A 242 5.53 -11.48 -10.77
N PRO A 243 6.25 -10.34 -10.77
CA PRO A 243 7.60 -10.31 -11.27
C PRO A 243 8.38 -11.39 -10.51
N ARG A 244 9.12 -12.21 -11.26
CA ARG A 244 10.02 -13.21 -10.65
C ARG A 244 11.10 -12.44 -9.89
N ALA A 245 11.27 -12.79 -8.61
CA ALA A 245 12.34 -12.29 -7.76
C ALA A 245 13.70 -12.53 -8.37
#